data_05e82844f1b418800492d3274313e872
#
_entry.id   05e82844f1b418800492d3274313e872
#
_cell.length_a   1.000
_cell.length_b   1.000
_cell.length_c   1.000
_cell.angle_alpha   90.00
_cell.angle_beta   90.00
_cell.angle_gamma   90.00
#
_symmetry.space_group_name_H-M   'P 1'
#
loop_
_entity.id
_entity.type
_entity.pdbx_description
1 polymer ?
#
loop_
_entity_poly.entity_id
_entity_poly.type
_entity_poly.pdbx_seq_one_letter_code
_entity_poly.pdbx_strand_id
1 'polypeptide(L)'
;MTDIRKKLTAAGVSGAVLLSATMLVAPYEGKVNEVYVDPANILTSCYGHTGRELKKGMRFTDEQCLDQLAVDLAKHDAQMRSAVKVPLSEGEHAAYLSFVYNVGVGNWQQSTVLKLLNKGARLSACEQLKRWIYIDGQPSKGLANRRQAEYSMCMKDLK
;
A
#
# COMPACT_ATOMS: atom_id res chain seq x y z
N MET A 1 0.70 -21.40 6.60
CA MET A 1 0.74 -20.66 5.32
C MET A 1 -0.53 -20.89 4.49
N THR A 2 -0.96 -22.12 4.28
CA THR A 2 -2.15 -22.42 3.47
C THR A 2 -3.45 -21.84 4.04
N ASP A 3 -3.63 -21.86 5.36
CA ASP A 3 -4.84 -21.36 6.01
C ASP A 3 -4.94 -19.84 5.96
N ILE A 4 -3.81 -19.14 6.06
CA ILE A 4 -3.73 -17.69 5.97
C ILE A 4 -4.08 -17.23 4.56
N ARG A 5 -3.54 -17.89 3.53
CA ARG A 5 -3.86 -17.56 2.13
C ARG A 5 -5.35 -17.73 1.86
N LYS A 6 -5.95 -18.81 2.35
CA LYS A 6 -7.39 -19.06 2.21
C LYS A 6 -8.21 -17.98 2.91
N LYS A 7 -7.80 -17.62 4.13
CA LYS A 7 -8.45 -16.59 4.94
C LYS A 7 -8.38 -15.23 4.25
N LEU A 8 -7.21 -14.87 3.71
CA LEU A 8 -6.99 -13.61 3.01
C LEU A 8 -7.75 -13.59 1.68
N THR A 9 -7.77 -14.68 0.94
CA THR A 9 -8.57 -14.79 -0.30
C THR A 9 -10.05 -14.62 -0.02
N ALA A 10 -10.55 -15.22 1.05
CA ALA A 10 -11.94 -15.06 1.47
C ALA A 10 -12.26 -13.60 1.86
N ALA A 11 -11.28 -12.85 2.31
CA ALA A 11 -11.42 -11.42 2.64
C ALA A 11 -11.24 -10.51 1.41
N GLY A 12 -11.12 -11.07 0.20
CA GLY A 12 -10.95 -10.30 -1.04
C GLY A 12 -9.51 -9.89 -1.35
N VAL A 13 -8.53 -10.56 -0.72
CA VAL A 13 -7.11 -10.24 -0.93
C VAL A 13 -6.57 -11.00 -2.15
N SER A 14 -6.17 -10.26 -3.18
CA SER A 14 -5.59 -10.83 -4.41
C SER A 14 -4.07 -11.05 -4.27
N GLY A 15 -3.48 -11.75 -5.26
CA GLY A 15 -2.03 -11.92 -5.32
C GLY A 15 -1.28 -10.59 -5.36
N ALA A 16 -1.80 -9.61 -6.11
CA ALA A 16 -1.20 -8.27 -6.17
C ALA A 16 -1.25 -7.55 -4.82
N VAL A 17 -2.35 -7.70 -4.07
CA VAL A 17 -2.46 -7.12 -2.72
C VAL A 17 -1.44 -7.76 -1.77
N LEU A 18 -1.28 -9.08 -1.81
CA LEU A 18 -0.27 -9.77 -1.00
C LEU A 18 1.15 -9.34 -1.37
N LEU A 19 1.43 -9.23 -2.66
CA LEU A 19 2.73 -8.77 -3.16
C LEU A 19 3.03 -7.36 -2.68
N SER A 20 2.05 -6.45 -2.77
CA SER A 20 2.18 -5.09 -2.28
C SER A 20 2.46 -5.06 -0.77
N ALA A 21 1.68 -5.80 0.01
CA ALA A 21 1.83 -5.86 1.46
C ALA A 21 3.21 -6.31 1.89
N THR A 22 3.71 -7.40 1.32
CA THR A 22 4.96 -8.04 1.75
C THR A 22 6.21 -7.35 1.22
N MET A 23 6.18 -6.87 -0.02
CA MET A 23 7.37 -6.34 -0.70
C MET A 23 7.48 -4.82 -0.65
N LEU A 24 6.36 -4.12 -0.58
CA LEU A 24 6.35 -2.67 -0.76
C LEU A 24 5.83 -1.90 0.45
N VAL A 25 4.89 -2.43 1.21
CA VAL A 25 4.30 -1.70 2.33
C VAL A 25 4.97 -2.08 3.65
N ALA A 26 4.98 -3.36 4.02
CA ALA A 26 5.54 -3.80 5.29
C ALA A 26 7.00 -3.36 5.52
N PRO A 27 7.91 -3.43 4.51
CA PRO A 27 9.29 -3.01 4.72
C PRO A 27 9.47 -1.52 5.05
N TYR A 28 8.50 -0.68 4.70
CA TYR A 28 8.60 0.78 4.86
C TYR A 28 7.68 1.34 5.94
N GLU A 29 6.77 0.54 6.48
CA GLU A 29 5.89 0.95 7.57
C GLU A 29 6.45 0.45 8.91
N GLY A 30 6.35 1.29 9.94
CA GLY A 30 6.70 0.87 11.29
C GLY A 30 5.70 -0.14 11.84
N LYS A 31 6.19 -1.20 12.48
CA LYS A 31 5.35 -2.24 13.05
C LYS A 31 5.39 -2.20 14.58
N VAL A 32 4.22 -2.18 15.23
CA VAL A 32 4.09 -2.28 16.68
C VAL A 32 3.11 -3.40 17.00
N ASN A 33 3.59 -4.48 17.58
CA ASN A 33 2.78 -5.68 17.86
C ASN A 33 1.74 -5.48 18.97
N GLU A 34 1.95 -4.51 19.87
CA GLU A 34 1.02 -4.22 20.95
C GLU A 34 0.18 -2.98 20.59
N VAL A 35 -1.11 -3.03 20.91
CA VAL A 35 -2.00 -1.89 20.67
C VAL A 35 -1.52 -0.67 21.44
N TYR A 36 -1.41 0.45 20.76
CA TYR A 36 -0.96 1.72 21.32
C TYR A 36 -1.92 2.86 20.91
N VAL A 37 -1.78 3.98 21.57
CA VAL A 37 -2.55 5.19 21.23
C VAL A 37 -1.64 6.08 20.38
N ASP A 38 -2.10 6.41 19.18
CA ASP A 38 -1.33 7.26 18.26
C ASP A 38 -1.43 8.75 18.66
N PRO A 39 -0.66 9.65 18.00
CA PRO A 39 -0.72 11.08 18.32
C PRO A 39 -2.11 11.70 18.16
N ALA A 40 -3.00 11.09 17.35
CA ALA A 40 -4.38 11.56 17.17
C ALA A 40 -5.34 10.94 18.21
N ASN A 41 -4.81 10.27 19.22
CA ASN A 41 -5.59 9.61 20.29
C ASN A 41 -6.43 8.42 19.78
N ILE A 42 -5.95 7.72 18.76
CA ILE A 42 -6.63 6.57 18.15
C ILE A 42 -5.88 5.30 18.50
N LEU A 43 -6.60 4.25 18.93
CA LEU A 43 -6.00 2.92 19.17
C LEU A 43 -5.53 2.34 17.85
N THR A 44 -4.26 1.94 17.81
CA THR A 44 -3.57 1.54 16.58
C THR A 44 -2.76 0.28 16.85
N SER A 45 -2.61 -0.57 15.87
CA SER A 45 -1.81 -1.79 15.96
C SER A 45 -1.02 -2.06 14.69
N CYS A 46 0.02 -2.87 14.84
CA CYS A 46 0.77 -3.44 13.72
C CYS A 46 1.34 -2.39 12.75
N TYR A 47 0.88 -2.36 11.52
CA TYR A 47 1.35 -1.44 10.48
C TYR A 47 0.39 -0.25 10.34
N GLY A 48 -0.07 0.30 11.46
CA GLY A 48 -0.96 1.43 11.44
C GLY A 48 -2.44 1.07 11.32
N HIS A 49 -2.79 -0.19 11.61
CA HIS A 49 -4.20 -0.62 11.61
C HIS A 49 -4.98 0.07 12.72
N THR A 50 -6.15 0.59 12.40
CA THR A 50 -7.11 1.13 13.37
C THR A 50 -8.43 0.39 13.22
N GLY A 51 -9.10 0.10 14.32
CA GLY A 51 -10.37 -0.61 14.31
C GLY A 51 -11.05 -0.54 15.67
N ARG A 52 -12.37 -0.66 15.65
CA ARG A 52 -13.17 -0.61 16.87
C ARG A 52 -12.93 -1.83 17.77
N GLU A 53 -12.42 -2.91 17.21
CA GLU A 53 -12.10 -4.15 17.93
C GLU A 53 -10.84 -4.02 18.80
N LEU A 54 -10.01 -3.00 18.56
CA LEU A 54 -8.75 -2.83 19.28
C LEU A 54 -8.99 -2.37 20.73
N LYS A 55 -8.25 -2.98 21.65
CA LYS A 55 -8.25 -2.63 23.07
C LYS A 55 -6.82 -2.54 23.58
N LYS A 56 -6.57 -1.62 24.50
CA LYS A 56 -5.26 -1.50 25.15
C LYS A 56 -4.82 -2.85 25.71
N GLY A 57 -3.55 -3.18 25.51
CA GLY A 57 -2.95 -4.41 26.01
C GLY A 57 -3.05 -5.61 25.06
N MET A 58 -3.87 -5.52 24.01
CA MET A 58 -3.89 -6.58 22.98
C MET A 58 -2.55 -6.63 22.27
N ARG A 59 -2.10 -7.85 21.97
CA ARG A 59 -0.87 -8.10 21.24
C ARG A 59 -1.16 -9.00 20.05
N PHE A 60 -0.41 -8.75 18.96
CA PHE A 60 -0.54 -9.50 17.71
C PHE A 60 0.80 -10.08 17.31
N THR A 61 0.79 -11.27 16.71
CA THR A 61 1.99 -11.85 16.11
C THR A 61 2.34 -11.10 14.83
N ASP A 62 3.58 -11.27 14.35
CA ASP A 62 3.99 -10.69 13.07
C ASP A 62 3.08 -11.14 11.93
N GLU A 63 2.66 -12.40 11.95
CA GLU A 63 1.75 -12.98 10.98
C GLU A 63 0.37 -12.31 11.03
N GLN A 64 -0.16 -12.10 12.22
CA GLN A 64 -1.43 -11.39 12.41
C GLN A 64 -1.33 -9.94 11.93
N CYS A 65 -0.17 -9.31 12.14
CA CYS A 65 0.05 -7.95 11.64
C CYS A 65 0.03 -7.90 10.11
N LEU A 66 0.64 -8.88 9.43
CA LEU A 66 0.54 -8.96 7.97
C LEU A 66 -0.89 -9.21 7.50
N ASP A 67 -1.65 -10.03 8.22
CA ASP A 67 -3.06 -10.26 7.90
C ASP A 67 -3.85 -8.95 7.98
N GLN A 68 -3.67 -8.18 9.05
CA GLN A 68 -4.33 -6.89 9.21
C GLN A 68 -3.97 -5.95 8.07
N LEU A 69 -2.68 -5.88 7.71
CA LEU A 69 -2.21 -5.04 6.63
C LEU A 69 -2.84 -5.45 5.30
N ALA A 70 -2.88 -6.73 4.99
CA ALA A 70 -3.45 -7.23 3.74
C ALA A 70 -4.94 -6.90 3.62
N VAL A 71 -5.70 -7.04 4.71
CA VAL A 71 -7.12 -6.69 4.73
C VAL A 71 -7.32 -5.18 4.57
N ASP A 72 -6.52 -4.37 5.25
CA ASP A 72 -6.58 -2.91 5.11
C ASP A 72 -6.23 -2.48 3.69
N LEU A 73 -5.20 -3.09 3.09
CA LEU A 73 -4.81 -2.83 1.71
C LEU A 73 -5.91 -3.21 0.72
N ALA A 74 -6.62 -4.32 0.96
CA ALA A 74 -7.73 -4.73 0.10
C ALA A 74 -8.82 -3.66 0.02
N LYS A 75 -9.08 -2.96 1.12
CA LYS A 75 -10.04 -1.83 1.14
C LYS A 75 -9.54 -0.66 0.30
N HIS A 76 -8.27 -0.31 0.44
CA HIS A 76 -7.63 0.73 -0.38
C HIS A 76 -7.58 0.33 -1.84
N ASP A 77 -7.39 -0.96 -2.12
CA ASP A 77 -7.34 -1.50 -3.47
C ASP A 77 -8.63 -1.23 -4.25
N ALA A 78 -9.77 -1.44 -3.62
CA ALA A 78 -11.05 -1.15 -4.26
C ALA A 78 -11.16 0.34 -4.63
N GLN A 79 -10.73 1.22 -3.74
CA GLN A 79 -10.72 2.66 -3.99
C GLN A 79 -9.72 3.05 -5.07
N MET A 80 -8.54 2.46 -5.06
CA MET A 80 -7.51 2.72 -6.09
C MET A 80 -8.03 2.31 -7.47
N ARG A 81 -8.56 1.10 -7.60
CA ARG A 81 -9.02 0.56 -8.88
C ARG A 81 -10.23 1.29 -9.44
N SER A 82 -11.06 1.88 -8.58
CA SER A 82 -12.25 2.63 -9.04
C SER A 82 -11.90 3.79 -9.96
N ALA A 83 -10.69 4.34 -9.85
CA ALA A 83 -10.23 5.45 -10.69
C ALA A 83 -9.43 4.98 -11.92
N VAL A 84 -9.07 3.70 -12.01
CA VAL A 84 -8.26 3.15 -13.10
C VAL A 84 -9.16 2.67 -14.22
N LYS A 85 -8.86 3.11 -15.45
CA LYS A 85 -9.65 2.82 -16.65
C LYS A 85 -8.96 1.85 -17.61
N VAL A 86 -7.80 1.31 -17.24
CA VAL A 86 -7.00 0.42 -18.08
C VAL A 86 -6.66 -0.85 -17.30
N PRO A 87 -6.39 -1.97 -17.97
CA PRO A 87 -5.89 -3.16 -17.27
C PRO A 87 -4.53 -2.90 -16.63
N LEU A 88 -4.27 -3.54 -15.50
CA LEU A 88 -2.99 -3.45 -14.78
C LEU A 88 -2.28 -4.80 -14.80
N SER A 89 -0.97 -4.78 -15.00
CA SER A 89 -0.13 -5.94 -14.69
C SER A 89 -0.10 -6.13 -13.17
N GLU A 90 0.31 -7.31 -12.70
CA GLU A 90 0.46 -7.56 -11.27
C GLU A 90 1.43 -6.58 -10.62
N GLY A 91 2.56 -6.29 -11.30
CA GLY A 91 3.55 -5.33 -10.81
C GLY A 91 3.00 -3.92 -10.70
N GLU A 92 2.29 -3.45 -11.72
CA GLU A 92 1.62 -2.15 -11.67
C GLU A 92 0.61 -2.09 -10.54
N HIS A 93 -0.21 -3.12 -10.42
CA HIS A 93 -1.25 -3.20 -9.39
C HIS A 93 -0.63 -3.11 -7.98
N ALA A 94 0.39 -3.90 -7.71
CA ALA A 94 1.08 -3.90 -6.42
C ALA A 94 1.73 -2.54 -6.13
N ALA A 95 2.40 -1.95 -7.12
CA ALA A 95 3.09 -0.67 -6.98
C ALA A 95 2.13 0.48 -6.69
N TYR A 96 1.06 0.58 -7.46
CA TYR A 96 0.09 1.67 -7.28
C TYR A 96 -0.69 1.52 -5.97
N LEU A 97 -0.96 0.31 -5.54
CA LEU A 97 -1.60 0.08 -4.25
C LEU A 97 -0.73 0.56 -3.10
N SER A 98 0.57 0.24 -3.13
CA SER A 98 1.53 0.74 -2.14
C SER A 98 1.57 2.27 -2.14
N PHE A 99 1.61 2.87 -3.31
CA PHE A 99 1.63 4.31 -3.48
C PHE A 99 0.36 4.96 -2.87
N VAL A 100 -0.80 4.44 -3.23
CA VAL A 100 -2.09 4.94 -2.73
C VAL A 100 -2.19 4.80 -1.21
N TYR A 101 -1.74 3.69 -0.67
CA TYR A 101 -1.72 3.47 0.78
C TYR A 101 -0.89 4.54 1.50
N ASN A 102 0.21 4.96 0.90
CA ASN A 102 1.10 5.97 1.47
C ASN A 102 0.58 7.41 1.28
N VAL A 103 0.17 7.76 0.06
CA VAL A 103 -0.18 9.16 -0.27
C VAL A 103 -1.67 9.48 -0.12
N GLY A 104 -2.52 8.46 -0.05
CA GLY A 104 -3.96 8.62 0.08
C GLY A 104 -4.69 8.65 -1.25
N VAL A 105 -5.97 8.24 -1.21
CA VAL A 105 -6.83 8.17 -2.40
C VAL A 105 -7.06 9.54 -3.04
N GLY A 106 -7.20 10.59 -2.24
CA GLY A 106 -7.40 11.94 -2.77
C GLY A 106 -6.24 12.41 -3.65
N ASN A 107 -5.01 12.22 -3.16
CA ASN A 107 -3.81 12.54 -3.93
C ASN A 107 -3.69 11.67 -5.17
N TRP A 108 -4.02 10.39 -5.07
CA TRP A 108 -4.03 9.45 -6.19
C TRP A 108 -4.95 9.95 -7.31
N GLN A 109 -6.18 10.31 -6.97
CA GLN A 109 -7.20 10.74 -7.93
C GLN A 109 -6.78 11.99 -8.71
N GLN A 110 -5.97 12.86 -8.11
CA GLN A 110 -5.49 14.10 -8.73
C GLN A 110 -4.09 13.98 -9.31
N SER A 111 -3.45 12.82 -9.18
CA SER A 111 -2.04 12.65 -9.55
C SER A 111 -1.82 12.61 -11.05
N THR A 112 -0.63 13.06 -11.47
CA THR A 112 -0.16 12.87 -12.84
C THR A 112 0.06 11.39 -13.14
N VAL A 113 0.41 10.60 -12.12
CA VAL A 113 0.55 9.14 -12.22
C VAL A 113 -0.73 8.54 -12.82
N LEU A 114 -1.87 8.82 -12.20
CA LEU A 114 -3.16 8.28 -12.65
C LEU A 114 -3.55 8.79 -14.04
N LYS A 115 -3.33 10.07 -14.30
CA LYS A 115 -3.64 10.67 -15.61
C LYS A 115 -2.88 9.98 -16.73
N LEU A 116 -1.58 9.77 -16.55
CA LEU A 116 -0.74 9.08 -17.54
C LEU A 116 -1.14 7.61 -17.69
N LEU A 117 -1.41 6.93 -16.58
CA LEU A 117 -1.85 5.54 -16.60
C LEU A 117 -3.12 5.39 -17.43
N ASN A 118 -4.13 6.23 -17.18
CA ASN A 118 -5.42 6.15 -17.88
C ASN A 118 -5.34 6.53 -19.36
N LYS A 119 -4.28 7.21 -19.78
CA LYS A 119 -3.98 7.48 -21.18
C LYS A 119 -3.22 6.34 -21.85
N GLY A 120 -2.87 5.30 -21.11
CA GLY A 120 -2.06 4.19 -21.62
C GLY A 120 -0.56 4.47 -21.61
N ALA A 121 -0.11 5.60 -21.06
CA ALA A 121 1.31 5.94 -20.95
C ALA A 121 1.90 5.27 -19.70
N ARG A 122 1.98 3.93 -19.74
CA ARG A 122 2.27 3.09 -18.58
C ARG A 122 3.69 3.32 -18.03
N LEU A 123 4.68 3.39 -18.92
CA LEU A 123 6.07 3.63 -18.50
C LEU A 123 6.23 5.00 -17.84
N SER A 124 5.64 6.02 -18.45
CA SER A 124 5.67 7.39 -17.91
C SER A 124 4.96 7.49 -16.56
N ALA A 125 3.87 6.73 -16.38
CA ALA A 125 3.17 6.68 -15.11
C ALA A 125 4.07 6.11 -14.01
N CYS A 126 4.77 5.00 -14.29
CA CYS A 126 5.74 4.43 -13.33
C CYS A 126 6.83 5.44 -12.96
N GLU A 127 7.36 6.17 -13.95
CA GLU A 127 8.39 7.19 -13.72
C GLU A 127 7.91 8.30 -12.78
N GLN A 128 6.65 8.69 -12.88
CA GLN A 128 6.07 9.75 -12.05
C GLN A 128 6.07 9.42 -10.57
N LEU A 129 6.08 8.12 -10.21
CA LEU A 129 6.15 7.71 -8.80
C LEU A 129 7.35 8.35 -8.10
N LYS A 130 8.48 8.46 -8.78
CA LYS A 130 9.73 8.97 -8.22
C LYS A 130 9.67 10.44 -7.79
N ARG A 131 8.65 11.18 -8.20
CA ARG A 131 8.47 12.59 -7.82
C ARG A 131 7.86 12.75 -6.42
N TRP A 132 7.29 11.70 -5.85
CA TRP A 132 6.58 11.75 -4.57
C TRP A 132 7.51 11.44 -3.40
N ILE A 133 8.53 12.28 -3.21
CA ILE A 133 9.60 12.05 -2.22
C ILE A 133 9.72 13.17 -1.18
N TYR A 134 8.78 14.14 -1.16
CA TYR A 134 8.90 15.31 -0.30
C TYR A 134 8.01 15.21 0.93
N ILE A 135 8.55 15.66 2.07
CA ILE A 135 7.81 15.85 3.33
C ILE A 135 8.05 17.32 3.71
N ASP A 136 6.96 18.09 3.82
CA ASP A 136 7.03 19.53 4.15
C ASP A 136 8.04 20.29 3.27
N GLY A 137 8.05 19.97 1.98
CA GLY A 137 8.90 20.64 1.01
C GLY A 137 10.36 20.15 0.98
N GLN A 138 10.73 19.20 1.82
CA GLN A 138 12.10 18.66 1.89
C GLN A 138 12.15 17.23 1.36
N PRO A 139 13.18 16.87 0.56
CA PRO A 139 13.33 15.48 0.10
C PRO A 139 13.53 14.52 1.28
N SER A 140 12.86 13.37 1.22
CA SER A 140 12.98 12.31 2.20
C SER A 140 13.66 11.11 1.57
N LYS A 141 14.77 10.67 2.16
CA LYS A 141 15.49 9.47 1.72
C LYS A 141 14.61 8.23 1.85
N GLY A 142 13.83 8.13 2.92
CA GLY A 142 12.90 7.01 3.13
C GLY A 142 11.84 6.94 2.05
N LEU A 143 11.25 8.08 1.70
CA LEU A 143 10.28 8.13 0.60
C LEU A 143 10.94 7.84 -0.75
N ALA A 144 12.14 8.35 -1.00
CA ALA A 144 12.87 8.06 -2.24
C ALA A 144 13.13 6.56 -2.39
N ASN A 145 13.55 5.89 -1.33
CA ASN A 145 13.76 4.43 -1.34
C ASN A 145 12.46 3.67 -1.61
N ARG A 146 11.37 4.09 -0.98
CA ARG A 146 10.06 3.47 -1.19
C ARG A 146 9.57 3.66 -2.64
N ARG A 147 9.69 4.89 -3.17
CA ARG A 147 9.32 5.17 -4.58
C ARG A 147 10.16 4.37 -5.56
N GLN A 148 11.44 4.17 -5.27
CA GLN A 148 12.30 3.36 -6.12
C GLN A 148 11.85 1.89 -6.13
N ALA A 149 11.48 1.34 -4.98
CA ALA A 149 10.96 -0.03 -4.88
C ALA A 149 9.63 -0.17 -5.65
N GLU A 150 8.72 0.81 -5.49
CA GLU A 150 7.45 0.86 -6.21
C GLU A 150 7.68 0.97 -7.72
N TYR A 151 8.60 1.81 -8.14
CA TYR A 151 8.97 1.97 -9.54
C TYR A 151 9.47 0.66 -10.15
N SER A 152 10.40 -0.01 -9.48
CA SER A 152 10.94 -1.29 -9.96
C SER A 152 9.85 -2.35 -10.10
N MET A 153 8.94 -2.42 -9.13
CA MET A 153 7.80 -3.33 -9.17
C MET A 153 6.85 -2.99 -10.33
N CYS A 154 6.57 -1.70 -10.52
CA CYS A 154 5.72 -1.17 -11.58
C CYS A 154 6.23 -1.57 -12.96
N MET A 155 7.55 -1.48 -13.16
CA MET A 155 8.21 -1.71 -14.45
C MET A 155 8.41 -3.19 -14.78
N LYS A 156 8.37 -4.10 -13.81
CA LYS A 156 8.81 -5.49 -14.01
C LYS A 156 8.06 -6.22 -15.12
N ASP A 157 6.79 -5.90 -15.35
CA ASP A 157 5.94 -6.56 -16.33
C ASP A 157 5.69 -5.71 -17.58
N LEU A 158 6.39 -4.60 -17.75
CA LEU A 158 6.14 -3.60 -18.82
C LEU A 158 7.19 -3.56 -19.92
N LYS A 159 7.91 -4.63 -20.14
CA LYS A 159 8.94 -4.68 -21.21
C LYS A 159 8.36 -4.99 -22.55
#